data_fd719e716ed9520f23b2f07e38124250
#
_entry.id   fd719e716ed9520f23b2f07e38124250
#
_cell.length_a   1.000
_cell.length_b   1.000
_cell.length_c   1.000
_cell.angle_alpha   90.00
_cell.angle_beta   90.00
_cell.angle_gamma   90.00
#
_symmetry.space_group_name_H-M   'P 1'
#
loop_
_entity.id
_entity.type
_entity.pdbx_description
1 polymer ?
#
loop_
_entity_poly.entity_id
_entity_poly.type
_entity_poly.pdbx_seq_one_letter_code
_entity_poly.pdbx_strand_id
1 'polypeptide(L)'
;MQHRTSRFVRLITATAAASVALLAIPAAQAQQSSASAQPSSAVQAVGDAVVVNMVAKISKIDLQKATVEMKGQNGKTATIVVDPTIADISKLKVGDEVHMQYRAELLMSADKVDPKDTHTRVRADQVSPASGGVVVKTTGVQIVATIQKIDLATREVTLSGPNRIATLKASPDVQLDKLKVGDNVMATYVAATAIEVTRNGKVVK
;
A
#
# COMPACT_ATOMS: atom_id res chain seq x y z
N MET A 1 1.27 14.84 -64.78
CA MET A 1 1.16 13.71 -65.75
C MET A 1 0.41 12.64 -64.91
N GLN A 2 -0.87 12.61 -65.12
CA GLN A 2 -1.61 11.68 -65.99
C GLN A 2 -1.51 10.26 -65.45
N HIS A 3 -2.53 9.67 -65.08
CA HIS A 3 -3.81 9.15 -65.56
C HIS A 3 -3.92 7.75 -64.97
N ARG A 4 -4.96 7.08 -64.67
CA ARG A 4 -6.38 6.97 -65.06
C ARG A 4 -6.96 5.79 -64.28
N THR A 5 -8.05 6.01 -63.68
CA THR A 5 -9.31 5.24 -63.68
C THR A 5 -9.32 3.80 -64.25
N SER A 6 -9.98 2.88 -63.58
CA SER A 6 -11.11 2.18 -64.18
C SER A 6 -11.87 1.30 -63.16
N ARG A 7 -13.17 1.59 -63.16
CA ARG A 7 -14.31 0.85 -62.70
C ARG A 7 -14.42 -0.52 -63.39
N PHE A 8 -14.93 -1.54 -62.75
CA PHE A 8 -15.93 -2.44 -63.35
C PHE A 8 -16.85 -3.00 -62.28
N VAL A 9 -18.11 -2.67 -62.50
CA VAL A 9 -19.32 -3.22 -61.93
C VAL A 9 -19.69 -4.47 -62.73
N ARG A 10 -20.12 -5.56 -62.08
CA ARG A 10 -21.17 -6.45 -62.62
C ARG A 10 -21.87 -7.23 -61.51
N LEU A 11 -23.09 -6.92 -61.49
CA LEU A 11 -24.30 -7.56 -61.03
C LEU A 11 -24.47 -8.96 -61.67
N ILE A 12 -25.14 -9.92 -60.99
CA ILE A 12 -26.22 -10.73 -61.49
C ILE A 12 -26.53 -11.88 -60.48
N THR A 13 -27.72 -11.83 -59.92
CA THR A 13 -28.90 -12.66 -59.74
C THR A 13 -28.82 -13.96 -58.92
N ALA A 14 -29.63 -13.95 -57.93
CA ALA A 14 -30.70 -14.79 -57.43
C ALA A 14 -30.74 -16.26 -57.83
N THR A 15 -30.87 -17.11 -56.84
CA THR A 15 -31.99 -18.11 -56.78
C THR A 15 -32.18 -18.66 -55.36
N ALA A 16 -33.39 -18.82 -55.03
CA ALA A 16 -33.94 -19.33 -53.77
C ALA A 16 -33.77 -20.86 -53.65
N ALA A 17 -33.67 -21.39 -52.44
CA ALA A 17 -34.65 -22.36 -51.88
C ALA A 17 -34.16 -23.05 -50.64
N ALA A 18 -35.10 -23.25 -49.75
CA ALA A 18 -35.30 -24.36 -48.80
C ALA A 18 -34.62 -24.32 -47.43
N SER A 19 -35.44 -23.94 -46.53
CA SER A 19 -35.62 -24.32 -45.12
C SER A 19 -35.03 -25.65 -44.68
N VAL A 20 -34.13 -25.64 -43.66
CA VAL A 20 -34.14 -26.61 -42.58
C VAL A 20 -33.81 -25.88 -41.30
N ALA A 21 -34.78 -25.77 -40.44
CA ALA A 21 -34.60 -25.30 -39.05
C ALA A 21 -33.87 -26.39 -38.28
N LEU A 22 -32.59 -26.17 -37.96
CA LEU A 22 -31.91 -26.87 -36.89
C LEU A 22 -31.84 -25.94 -35.72
N LEU A 23 -32.57 -26.26 -34.67
CA LEU A 23 -32.44 -25.65 -33.35
C LEU A 23 -31.03 -25.93 -32.80
N ALA A 24 -30.11 -24.98 -32.97
CA ALA A 24 -28.85 -24.96 -32.27
C ALA A 24 -29.07 -24.30 -30.93
N ILE A 25 -29.06 -25.11 -29.88
CA ILE A 25 -28.96 -24.67 -28.50
C ILE A 25 -27.60 -24.00 -28.35
N PRO A 26 -27.48 -22.72 -27.97
CA PRO A 26 -26.21 -22.16 -27.60
C PRO A 26 -25.79 -22.79 -26.28
N ALA A 27 -24.78 -23.64 -26.32
CA ALA A 27 -24.04 -24.04 -25.13
C ALA A 27 -23.46 -22.79 -24.51
N ALA A 28 -24.04 -22.36 -23.40
CA ALA A 28 -23.48 -21.35 -22.53
C ALA A 28 -22.16 -21.90 -22.00
N GLN A 29 -21.07 -21.48 -22.63
CA GLN A 29 -19.75 -21.63 -22.06
C GLN A 29 -19.70 -20.75 -20.82
N ALA A 30 -19.84 -21.38 -19.66
CA ALA A 30 -19.50 -20.78 -18.39
C ALA A 30 -18.00 -20.48 -18.46
N GLN A 31 -17.65 -19.25 -18.78
CA GLN A 31 -16.34 -18.71 -18.52
C GLN A 31 -16.16 -18.73 -17.01
N GLN A 32 -15.50 -19.77 -16.52
CA GLN A 32 -14.88 -19.74 -15.21
C GLN A 32 -13.84 -18.64 -15.24
N SER A 33 -14.27 -17.46 -14.85
CA SER A 33 -13.36 -16.40 -14.41
C SER A 33 -12.60 -16.96 -13.22
N SER A 34 -11.39 -17.42 -13.47
CA SER A 34 -10.39 -17.64 -12.43
C SER A 34 -10.17 -16.27 -11.78
N ALA A 35 -10.94 -16.00 -10.74
CA ALA A 35 -10.68 -14.91 -9.84
C ALA A 35 -9.32 -15.22 -9.22
N SER A 36 -8.27 -14.64 -9.78
CA SER A 36 -7.01 -14.44 -9.09
C SER A 36 -7.39 -13.77 -7.78
N ALA A 37 -7.28 -14.49 -6.68
CA ALA A 37 -7.39 -13.92 -5.36
C ALA A 37 -6.24 -12.91 -5.21
N GLN A 38 -6.49 -11.67 -5.61
CA GLN A 38 -5.70 -10.55 -5.15
C GLN A 38 -5.83 -10.55 -3.63
N PRO A 39 -4.73 -10.45 -2.88
CA PRO A 39 -4.82 -10.26 -1.45
C PRO A 39 -5.70 -9.03 -1.22
N SER A 40 -6.88 -9.27 -0.69
CA SER A 40 -7.83 -8.21 -0.37
C SER A 40 -7.19 -7.34 0.70
N SER A 41 -6.68 -6.19 0.26
CA SER A 41 -6.16 -5.15 1.12
C SER A 41 -7.30 -4.60 1.98
N ALA A 42 -7.58 -5.27 3.08
CA ALA A 42 -8.50 -4.78 4.10
C ALA A 42 -7.82 -3.74 5.00
N VAL A 43 -7.20 -2.76 4.37
CA VAL A 43 -6.85 -1.51 5.03
C VAL A 43 -7.46 -0.42 4.17
N GLN A 44 -8.65 0.03 4.56
CA GLN A 44 -9.28 1.16 3.90
C GLN A 44 -8.35 2.36 3.97
N ALA A 45 -8.06 2.93 2.80
CA ALA A 45 -7.27 4.14 2.68
C ALA A 45 -8.03 5.29 3.32
N VAL A 46 -7.56 5.74 4.45
CA VAL A 46 -7.93 7.05 4.97
C VAL A 46 -6.94 8.03 4.34
N GLY A 47 -7.37 8.70 3.28
CA GLY A 47 -6.60 9.72 2.56
C GLY A 47 -5.52 9.17 1.60
N ASP A 48 -4.97 10.05 0.79
CA ASP A 48 -3.90 9.78 -0.21
C ASP A 48 -2.53 9.52 0.43
N ALA A 49 -2.45 8.60 1.38
CA ALA A 49 -1.16 8.21 1.97
C ALA A 49 -0.33 7.47 0.92
N VAL A 50 0.94 7.83 0.79
CA VAL A 50 1.88 7.09 -0.05
C VAL A 50 2.02 5.68 0.51
N VAL A 51 1.63 4.69 -0.29
CA VAL A 51 1.73 3.27 0.05
C VAL A 51 2.95 2.69 -0.66
N VAL A 52 3.88 2.14 0.10
CA VAL A 52 5.04 1.44 -0.43
C VAL A 52 4.84 -0.06 -0.20
N ASN A 53 4.76 -0.81 -1.29
CA ASN A 53 4.68 -2.26 -1.25
C ASN A 53 6.08 -2.85 -1.44
N MET A 54 6.46 -3.78 -0.59
CA MET A 54 7.71 -4.51 -0.67
C MET A 54 7.45 -6.01 -0.58
N VAL A 55 8.16 -6.77 -1.38
CA VAL A 55 8.16 -8.24 -1.33
C VAL A 55 9.60 -8.71 -1.20
N ALA A 56 9.83 -9.61 -0.25
CA ALA A 56 11.12 -10.22 -0.03
C ALA A 56 10.96 -11.71 0.27
N LYS A 57 12.01 -12.51 0.01
CA LYS A 57 12.06 -13.93 0.39
C LYS A 57 12.98 -14.14 1.57
N ILE A 58 12.57 -14.98 2.51
CA ILE A 58 13.43 -15.38 3.62
C ILE A 58 14.57 -16.25 3.06
N SER A 59 15.80 -15.77 3.24
CA SER A 59 17.04 -16.46 2.81
C SER A 59 17.72 -17.22 3.95
N LYS A 60 17.56 -16.74 5.21
CA LYS A 60 18.15 -17.36 6.40
C LYS A 60 17.31 -17.09 7.63
N ILE A 61 17.31 -18.02 8.56
CA ILE A 61 16.64 -17.90 9.87
C ILE A 61 17.64 -18.25 10.96
N ASP A 62 17.71 -17.42 11.99
CA ASP A 62 18.46 -17.63 13.21
C ASP A 62 17.49 -17.59 14.40
N LEU A 63 17.13 -18.78 14.90
CA LEU A 63 16.17 -18.91 15.99
C LEU A 63 16.74 -18.40 17.34
N GLN A 64 18.07 -18.49 17.52
CA GLN A 64 18.69 -18.06 18.79
C GLN A 64 18.69 -16.53 18.95
N LYS A 65 18.90 -15.84 17.81
CA LYS A 65 18.88 -14.37 17.76
C LYS A 65 17.53 -13.79 17.43
N ALA A 66 16.53 -14.65 17.16
CA ALA A 66 15.22 -14.27 16.66
C ALA A 66 15.33 -13.37 15.40
N THR A 67 16.24 -13.70 14.47
CA THR A 67 16.45 -12.91 13.25
C THR A 67 16.17 -13.70 11.98
N VAL A 68 15.69 -13.00 10.96
CA VAL A 68 15.59 -13.49 9.59
C VAL A 68 16.37 -12.60 8.64
N GLU A 69 17.07 -13.20 7.70
CA GLU A 69 17.63 -12.50 6.57
C GLU A 69 16.65 -12.61 5.40
N MET A 70 16.33 -11.49 4.83
CA MET A 70 15.42 -11.38 3.70
C MET A 70 16.14 -10.86 2.47
N LYS A 71 15.85 -11.42 1.31
CA LYS A 71 16.33 -10.97 0.01
C LYS A 71 15.20 -10.34 -0.78
N GLY A 72 15.33 -9.06 -1.07
CA GLY A 72 14.40 -8.30 -1.88
C GLY A 72 14.51 -8.64 -3.38
N GLN A 73 13.54 -8.20 -4.16
CA GLN A 73 13.50 -8.41 -5.63
C GLN A 73 14.70 -7.80 -6.35
N ASN A 74 15.30 -6.74 -5.80
CA ASN A 74 16.52 -6.10 -6.30
C ASN A 74 17.81 -6.83 -5.92
N GLY A 75 17.73 -8.01 -5.31
CA GLY A 75 18.86 -8.81 -4.85
C GLY A 75 19.52 -8.35 -3.55
N LYS A 76 19.13 -7.20 -3.01
CA LYS A 76 19.65 -6.71 -1.73
C LYS A 76 19.12 -7.55 -0.59
N THR A 77 19.98 -7.78 0.41
CA THR A 77 19.62 -8.50 1.64
C THR A 77 19.51 -7.55 2.82
N ALA A 78 18.64 -7.89 3.75
CA ALA A 78 18.48 -7.21 5.02
C ALA A 78 18.22 -8.22 6.13
N THR A 79 18.87 -8.05 7.27
CA THR A 79 18.61 -8.85 8.47
C THR A 79 17.73 -8.05 9.41
N ILE A 80 16.62 -8.66 9.83
CA ILE A 80 15.70 -8.05 10.78
C ILE A 80 15.50 -8.95 12.00
N VAL A 81 15.27 -8.34 13.15
CA VAL A 81 14.80 -9.04 14.35
C VAL A 81 13.31 -9.25 14.22
N VAL A 82 12.85 -10.48 14.40
CA VAL A 82 11.42 -10.81 14.37
C VAL A 82 10.80 -10.49 15.72
N ASP A 83 9.87 -9.54 15.70
CA ASP A 83 9.05 -9.24 16.88
C ASP A 83 8.03 -10.38 17.08
N PRO A 84 8.03 -11.07 18.24
CA PRO A 84 7.14 -12.20 18.48
C PRO A 84 5.66 -11.82 18.46
N THR A 85 5.34 -10.55 18.62
CA THR A 85 3.96 -10.04 18.48
C THR A 85 3.50 -9.96 17.03
N ILE A 86 4.46 -9.96 16.06
CA ILE A 86 4.19 -9.88 14.63
C ILE A 86 4.18 -11.28 14.01
N ALA A 87 5.16 -12.11 14.33
CA ALA A 87 5.28 -13.44 13.76
C ALA A 87 5.99 -14.41 14.72
N ASP A 88 5.54 -15.65 14.73
CA ASP A 88 6.25 -16.74 15.37
C ASP A 88 7.37 -17.24 14.45
N ILE A 89 8.62 -16.89 14.78
CA ILE A 89 9.79 -17.24 13.98
C ILE A 89 9.95 -18.75 13.75
N SER A 90 9.45 -19.58 14.68
CA SER A 90 9.52 -21.04 14.59
C SER A 90 8.68 -21.62 13.45
N LYS A 91 7.66 -20.88 13.02
CA LYS A 91 6.77 -21.26 11.89
C LYS A 91 7.30 -20.82 10.54
N LEU A 92 8.26 -19.91 10.52
CA LEU A 92 8.87 -19.40 9.29
C LEU A 92 9.84 -20.41 8.69
N LYS A 93 9.99 -20.41 7.38
CA LYS A 93 10.92 -21.24 6.65
C LYS A 93 11.68 -20.42 5.60
N VAL A 94 12.89 -20.86 5.28
CA VAL A 94 13.63 -20.34 4.13
C VAL A 94 12.79 -20.56 2.87
N GLY A 95 12.68 -19.54 2.04
CA GLY A 95 11.83 -19.52 0.84
C GLY A 95 10.44 -18.93 1.04
N ASP A 96 9.98 -18.69 2.29
CA ASP A 96 8.73 -17.96 2.53
C ASP A 96 8.83 -16.55 1.95
N GLU A 97 7.72 -16.06 1.43
CA GLU A 97 7.60 -14.69 0.93
C GLU A 97 6.98 -13.78 2.00
N VAL A 98 7.64 -12.68 2.25
CA VAL A 98 7.17 -11.63 3.17
C VAL A 98 6.65 -10.47 2.32
N HIS A 99 5.36 -10.23 2.40
CA HIS A 99 4.69 -9.10 1.78
C HIS A 99 4.54 -8.01 2.83
N MET A 100 5.10 -6.86 2.57
CA MET A 100 5.09 -5.73 3.48
C MET A 100 4.50 -4.53 2.78
N GLN A 101 3.47 -3.95 3.37
CA GLN A 101 2.87 -2.72 2.92
C GLN A 101 3.09 -1.65 3.97
N TYR A 102 3.92 -0.68 3.65
CA TYR A 102 4.15 0.48 4.50
C TYR A 102 3.28 1.64 4.01
N ARG A 103 2.55 2.26 4.92
CA ARG A 103 1.88 3.54 4.69
C ARG A 103 2.74 4.65 5.25
N ALA A 104 2.96 5.67 4.44
CA ALA A 104 3.68 6.85 4.88
C ALA A 104 3.02 7.50 6.08
N GLU A 105 3.81 8.22 6.84
CA GLU A 105 3.37 8.94 8.02
C GLU A 105 2.29 9.98 7.65
N LEU A 106 1.14 9.89 8.31
CA LEU A 106 0.01 10.78 8.12
C LEU A 106 -0.15 11.66 9.38
N LEU A 107 -0.14 12.99 9.18
CA LEU A 107 -0.41 13.95 10.25
C LEU A 107 -1.90 13.92 10.59
N MET A 108 -2.22 13.52 11.82
CA MET A 108 -3.60 13.37 12.31
C MET A 108 -4.09 14.61 13.04
N SER A 109 -3.20 15.31 13.75
CA SER A 109 -3.50 16.58 14.41
C SER A 109 -2.28 17.48 14.47
N ALA A 110 -2.52 18.78 14.53
CA ALA A 110 -1.49 19.80 14.74
C ALA A 110 -2.13 20.96 15.52
N ASP A 111 -1.98 20.94 16.82
CA ASP A 111 -2.52 21.94 17.73
C ASP A 111 -1.44 22.94 18.13
N LYS A 112 -1.72 24.25 18.05
CA LYS A 112 -0.76 25.28 18.46
C LYS A 112 -0.43 25.18 19.93
N VAL A 113 0.84 25.29 20.25
CA VAL A 113 1.35 25.27 21.61
C VAL A 113 2.28 26.47 21.85
N ASP A 114 2.56 26.76 23.13
CA ASP A 114 3.45 27.85 23.50
C ASP A 114 4.86 27.60 22.92
N PRO A 115 5.53 28.63 22.36
CA PRO A 115 6.92 28.52 21.90
C PRO A 115 7.91 28.04 22.96
N LYS A 116 7.56 28.17 24.23
CA LYS A 116 8.39 27.69 25.35
C LYS A 116 8.31 26.17 25.59
N ASP A 117 7.32 25.51 24.97
CA ASP A 117 7.19 24.07 25.09
C ASP A 117 8.40 23.38 24.46
N THR A 118 9.00 22.49 25.24
CA THR A 118 10.17 21.75 24.80
C THR A 118 9.79 20.79 23.68
N HIS A 119 10.62 20.67 22.66
CA HIS A 119 10.46 19.69 21.59
C HIS A 119 10.52 18.27 22.18
N THR A 120 9.39 17.71 22.50
CA THR A 120 9.25 16.37 23.06
C THR A 120 8.79 15.39 21.98
N ARG A 121 9.06 14.12 22.23
CA ARG A 121 8.58 13.03 21.37
C ARG A 121 8.08 11.89 22.23
N VAL A 122 6.83 11.52 22.04
CA VAL A 122 6.23 10.31 22.60
C VAL A 122 5.89 9.37 21.45
N ARG A 123 6.22 8.10 21.60
CA ARG A 123 5.92 7.06 20.61
C ARG A 123 5.09 5.98 21.27
N ALA A 124 4.05 5.54 20.60
CA ALA A 124 3.25 4.38 20.97
C ALA A 124 3.14 3.44 19.77
N ASP A 125 3.47 2.18 19.96
CA ASP A 125 3.33 1.14 18.96
C ASP A 125 2.16 0.24 19.35
N GLN A 126 1.33 -0.10 18.38
CA GLN A 126 0.23 -1.06 18.54
C GLN A 126 0.34 -2.11 17.44
N VAL A 127 0.23 -3.37 17.82
CA VAL A 127 0.17 -4.50 16.91
C VAL A 127 -1.21 -5.11 16.98
N SER A 128 -1.84 -5.29 15.85
CA SER A 128 -3.19 -5.85 15.76
C SER A 128 -3.24 -6.91 14.67
N PRO A 129 -3.83 -8.08 14.93
CA PRO A 129 -4.13 -9.04 13.89
C PRO A 129 -5.21 -8.45 12.97
N ALA A 130 -5.00 -8.58 11.66
CA ALA A 130 -6.00 -8.30 10.65
C ALA A 130 -6.55 -9.61 10.09
N SER A 131 -7.58 -9.53 9.25
CA SER A 131 -8.14 -10.71 8.59
C SER A 131 -7.12 -11.40 7.68
N GLY A 132 -7.21 -12.72 7.55
CA GLY A 132 -6.42 -13.48 6.59
C GLY A 132 -4.95 -13.74 6.99
N GLY A 133 -4.56 -13.55 8.27
CA GLY A 133 -3.19 -13.78 8.74
C GLY A 133 -2.23 -12.62 8.48
N VAL A 134 -2.76 -11.47 8.09
CA VAL A 134 -2.03 -10.20 8.05
C VAL A 134 -1.89 -9.65 9.46
N VAL A 135 -0.73 -9.12 9.80
CA VAL A 135 -0.51 -8.37 11.04
C VAL A 135 -0.27 -6.92 10.69
N VAL A 136 -0.98 -6.02 11.37
CA VAL A 136 -0.80 -4.58 11.20
C VAL A 136 -0.11 -4.01 12.43
N LYS A 137 1.04 -3.39 12.21
CA LYS A 137 1.72 -2.57 13.21
C LYS A 137 1.42 -1.11 12.94
N THR A 138 0.78 -0.45 13.88
CA THR A 138 0.54 0.99 13.84
C THR A 138 1.47 1.68 14.83
N THR A 139 2.17 2.70 14.38
CA THR A 139 3.01 3.55 15.21
C THR A 139 2.39 4.93 15.28
N GLY A 140 1.96 5.33 16.46
CA GLY A 140 1.57 6.71 16.77
C GLY A 140 2.74 7.48 17.36
N VAL A 141 2.97 8.68 16.89
CA VAL A 141 4.01 9.56 17.42
C VAL A 141 3.42 10.93 17.66
N GLN A 142 3.63 11.44 18.87
CA GLN A 142 3.33 12.81 19.23
C GLN A 142 4.62 13.59 19.45
N ILE A 143 4.72 14.73 18.83
CA ILE A 143 5.90 15.62 18.92
C ILE A 143 5.45 17.07 19.10
N VAL A 144 6.27 17.84 19.78
CA VAL A 144 6.25 19.30 19.64
C VAL A 144 7.25 19.67 18.55
N ALA A 145 6.79 20.38 17.54
CA ALA A 145 7.57 20.71 16.36
C ALA A 145 7.23 22.11 15.85
N THR A 146 8.14 22.72 15.10
CA THR A 146 7.91 24.01 14.44
C THR A 146 7.57 23.78 12.97
N ILE A 147 6.54 24.46 12.47
CA ILE A 147 6.14 24.39 11.07
C ILE A 147 7.17 25.16 10.22
N GLN A 148 7.78 24.47 9.26
CA GLN A 148 8.74 25.02 8.31
C GLN A 148 8.09 25.37 6.97
N LYS A 149 7.10 24.57 6.53
CA LYS A 149 6.39 24.76 5.26
C LYS A 149 4.98 24.21 5.37
N ILE A 150 4.04 24.84 4.68
CA ILE A 150 2.68 24.35 4.47
C ILE A 150 2.38 24.44 2.98
N ASP A 151 1.91 23.35 2.40
CA ASP A 151 1.37 23.31 1.05
C ASP A 151 -0.10 22.91 1.14
N LEU A 152 -0.99 23.90 0.91
CA LEU A 152 -2.42 23.68 1.01
C LEU A 152 -2.97 22.85 -0.14
N ALA A 153 -2.34 22.90 -1.33
CA ALA A 153 -2.80 22.18 -2.51
C ALA A 153 -2.55 20.68 -2.38
N THR A 154 -1.36 20.30 -1.92
CA THR A 154 -0.99 18.90 -1.67
C THR A 154 -1.34 18.42 -0.27
N ARG A 155 -1.77 19.35 0.62
CA ARG A 155 -1.97 19.13 2.05
C ARG A 155 -0.71 18.58 2.75
N GLU A 156 0.46 19.04 2.36
CA GLU A 156 1.74 18.64 2.97
C GLU A 156 2.22 19.71 3.95
N VAL A 157 2.72 19.23 5.10
CA VAL A 157 3.31 20.08 6.15
C VAL A 157 4.72 19.57 6.43
N THR A 158 5.70 20.47 6.37
CA THR A 158 7.06 20.20 6.81
C THR A 158 7.24 20.68 8.24
N LEU A 159 7.57 19.75 9.11
CA LEU A 159 7.76 19.95 10.54
C LEU A 159 9.23 19.75 10.92
N SER A 160 9.78 20.69 11.70
CA SER A 160 11.07 20.54 12.38
C SER A 160 10.83 20.04 13.79
N GLY A 161 11.00 18.75 13.99
CA GLY A 161 10.87 18.10 15.29
C GLY A 161 12.22 18.00 16.03
N PRO A 162 12.22 17.32 17.19
CA PRO A 162 13.40 17.23 18.05
C PRO A 162 14.57 16.45 17.41
N ASN A 163 14.29 15.49 16.51
CA ASN A 163 15.31 14.60 15.97
C ASN A 163 15.48 14.73 14.45
N ARG A 164 14.51 15.28 13.74
CA ARG A 164 14.54 15.37 12.28
C ARG A 164 13.54 16.39 11.76
N ILE A 165 13.75 16.82 10.53
CA ILE A 165 12.73 17.48 9.72
C ILE A 165 11.97 16.38 8.95
N ALA A 166 10.65 16.47 8.92
CA ALA A 166 9.79 15.55 8.20
C ALA A 166 8.69 16.29 7.44
N THR A 167 8.41 15.87 6.23
CA THR A 167 7.24 16.31 5.46
C THR A 167 6.17 15.24 5.55
N LEU A 168 5.01 15.63 6.03
CA LEU A 168 3.88 14.73 6.31
C LEU A 168 2.67 15.17 5.50
N LYS A 169 1.90 14.23 4.99
CA LYS A 169 0.56 14.48 4.44
C LYS A 169 -0.40 14.71 5.61
N ALA A 170 -1.17 15.76 5.58
CA ALA A 170 -2.15 16.06 6.62
C ALA A 170 -3.49 15.38 6.31
N SER A 171 -4.09 14.75 7.34
CA SER A 171 -5.46 14.26 7.29
C SER A 171 -6.44 15.38 6.92
N PRO A 172 -7.56 15.08 6.24
CA PRO A 172 -8.61 16.08 5.98
C PRO A 172 -9.07 16.86 7.20
N ASP A 173 -9.03 16.25 8.39
CA ASP A 173 -9.47 16.84 9.64
C ASP A 173 -8.52 17.92 10.18
N VAL A 174 -7.27 17.95 9.71
CA VAL A 174 -6.29 18.97 10.11
C VAL A 174 -6.59 20.30 9.39
N GLN A 175 -6.89 21.33 10.15
CA GLN A 175 -7.22 22.67 9.63
C GLN A 175 -5.94 23.46 9.30
N LEU A 176 -5.35 23.15 8.13
CA LEU A 176 -4.09 23.77 7.71
C LEU A 176 -4.17 25.28 7.48
N ASP A 177 -5.34 25.80 7.14
CA ASP A 177 -5.64 27.22 6.94
C ASP A 177 -5.44 28.07 8.22
N LYS A 178 -5.54 27.44 9.38
CA LYS A 178 -5.32 28.09 10.68
C LYS A 178 -3.86 28.06 11.15
N LEU A 179 -3.01 27.33 10.44
CA LEU A 179 -1.60 27.18 10.77
C LEU A 179 -0.73 28.09 9.90
N LYS A 180 0.42 28.49 10.44
CA LYS A 180 1.40 29.34 9.75
C LYS A 180 2.80 28.79 9.91
N VAL A 181 3.67 29.09 8.95
CA VAL A 181 5.11 28.86 9.08
C VAL A 181 5.63 29.62 10.32
N GLY A 182 6.41 28.93 11.13
CA GLY A 182 6.92 29.42 12.41
C GLY A 182 6.05 29.06 13.61
N ASP A 183 4.80 28.60 13.44
CA ASP A 183 4.01 28.13 14.56
C ASP A 183 4.66 26.88 15.20
N ASN A 184 4.66 26.83 16.54
CA ASN A 184 4.92 25.60 17.27
C ASN A 184 3.62 24.84 17.45
N VAL A 185 3.66 23.56 17.14
CA VAL A 185 2.49 22.69 17.20
C VAL A 185 2.80 21.38 17.92
N MET A 186 1.84 20.91 18.68
CA MET A 186 1.80 19.52 19.13
C MET A 186 1.20 18.70 17.97
N ALA A 187 2.07 18.02 17.25
CA ALA A 187 1.70 17.24 16.09
C ALA A 187 1.59 15.75 16.47
N THR A 188 0.48 15.14 16.11
CA THR A 188 0.29 13.68 16.21
C THR A 188 0.26 13.10 14.80
N TYR A 189 1.14 12.15 14.52
CA TYR A 189 1.14 11.44 13.26
C TYR A 189 1.18 9.93 13.47
N VAL A 190 0.67 9.20 12.49
CA VAL A 190 0.61 7.74 12.49
C VAL A 190 1.27 7.18 11.23
N ALA A 191 1.93 6.05 11.39
CA ALA A 191 2.40 5.22 10.30
C ALA A 191 1.87 3.81 10.52
N ALA A 192 1.53 3.12 9.44
CA ALA A 192 1.07 1.74 9.51
C ALA A 192 1.91 0.85 8.60
N THR A 193 2.23 -0.35 9.10
CA THR A 193 2.89 -1.39 8.32
C THR A 193 2.03 -2.65 8.41
N ALA A 194 1.54 -3.11 7.27
CA ALA A 194 0.89 -4.42 7.17
C ALA A 194 1.94 -5.44 6.73
N ILE A 195 1.98 -6.58 7.39
CA ILE A 195 2.93 -7.65 7.14
C ILE A 195 2.15 -8.96 6.97
N GLU A 196 2.40 -9.66 5.88
CA GLU A 196 1.89 -10.98 5.59
C GLU A 196 3.03 -11.89 5.18
N VAL A 197 3.05 -13.11 5.70
CA VAL A 197 4.00 -14.14 5.26
C VAL A 197 3.26 -15.24 4.54
N THR A 198 3.73 -15.59 3.35
CA THR A 198 3.13 -16.65 2.53
C THR A 198 4.15 -17.74 2.19
N ARG A 199 3.66 -18.97 2.05
CA ARG A 199 4.40 -20.14 1.56
C ARG A 199 3.59 -20.79 0.46
N ASN A 200 4.15 -20.84 -0.76
CA ASN A 200 3.44 -21.34 -1.95
C ASN A 200 2.05 -20.67 -2.12
N GLY A 201 2.00 -19.35 -1.92
CA GLY A 201 0.77 -18.57 -2.04
C GLY A 201 -0.25 -18.74 -0.90
N LYS A 202 0.06 -19.50 0.15
CA LYS A 202 -0.80 -19.68 1.33
C LYS A 202 -0.19 -18.97 2.53
N VAL A 203 -1.03 -18.27 3.29
CA VAL A 203 -0.60 -17.55 4.49
C VAL A 203 -0.05 -18.52 5.53
N VAL A 204 1.10 -18.18 6.11
CA VAL A 204 1.72 -18.87 7.25
C VAL A 204 1.07 -18.34 8.53
N LYS A 205 0.45 -19.24 9.31
CA LYS A 205 -0.24 -18.91 10.57
C LYS A 205 0.48 -19.51 11.77
#